data_3422cbc6ec48cc36c37b2325dea43dac
#
_entry.id   3422cbc6ec48cc36c37b2325dea43dac
#
_cell.length_a   1.000
_cell.length_b   1.000
_cell.length_c   1.000
_cell.angle_alpha   90.00
_cell.angle_beta   90.00
_cell.angle_gamma   90.00
#
_symmetry.space_group_name_H-M   'P 1'
#
loop_
_entity.id
_entity.type
_entity.pdbx_description
1 polymer ?
#
loop_
_entity_poly.entity_id
_entity_poly.type
_entity_poly.pdbx_seq_one_letter_code
_entity_poly.pdbx_strand_id
1 'polypeptide(L)'
;MSVICTSILASILLYCLHMVVPEVRSQVQSKKTQKHISEVIKERIDTPDLPFSHEAWIRLHEENPDFQGYLMFQSELIKEPVVQSYDNEDYLHKAFNGSYDGAGTVFMESSASLESRNITVFGHYVYYDNSSRFTPLEKLLDQQGYEDNQVVYLFLGNEVRTYLVSAVFFITEDEAEYYDYSCPDMTEEEYKEWIAFINMKNVIDPIAGEADVRDRILTLQTCKKWDSSQRELVICREISRIPYPGGGEGNG
;
A
#
# COMPACT_ATOMS: atom_id res chain seq x y z
N MET A 1 31.32 44.77 -0.12
CA MET A 1 30.13 44.16 -0.72
C MET A 1 30.38 42.75 -1.23
N SER A 2 31.49 42.46 -1.91
CA SER A 2 31.76 41.10 -2.49
C SER A 2 31.81 39.96 -1.45
N VAL A 3 32.49 40.14 -0.31
CA VAL A 3 32.67 39.08 0.74
C VAL A 3 31.34 38.70 1.38
N ILE A 4 30.48 39.66 1.65
CA ILE A 4 29.16 39.40 2.27
C ILE A 4 28.27 38.60 1.31
N CYS A 5 28.27 38.95 0.02
CA CYS A 5 27.50 38.23 -1.00
C CYS A 5 28.00 36.77 -1.16
N THR A 6 29.32 36.55 -1.16
CA THR A 6 29.89 35.20 -1.26
C THR A 6 29.59 34.35 -0.03
N SER A 7 29.59 34.95 1.18
CA SER A 7 29.24 34.23 2.41
C SER A 7 27.76 33.83 2.45
N ILE A 8 26.86 34.71 2.00
CA ILE A 8 25.42 34.40 1.91
C ILE A 8 25.20 33.28 0.88
N LEU A 9 25.83 33.34 -0.28
CA LEU A 9 25.71 32.31 -1.31
C LEU A 9 26.22 30.95 -0.83
N ALA A 10 27.34 30.94 -0.13
CA ALA A 10 27.88 29.72 0.49
C ALA A 10 26.94 29.13 1.54
N SER A 11 26.32 29.96 2.39
CA SER A 11 25.35 29.52 3.39
C SER A 11 24.09 28.92 2.73
N ILE A 12 23.58 29.55 1.69
CA ILE A 12 22.44 29.04 0.90
C ILE A 12 22.80 27.69 0.28
N LEU A 13 23.97 27.59 -0.33
CA LEU A 13 24.44 26.34 -0.94
C LEU A 13 24.57 25.22 0.08
N LEU A 14 25.16 25.49 1.24
CA LEU A 14 25.26 24.51 2.34
C LEU A 14 23.89 24.09 2.87
N TYR A 15 22.97 25.02 3.00
CA TYR A 15 21.58 24.72 3.38
C TYR A 15 20.89 23.83 2.33
N CYS A 16 20.98 24.19 1.04
CA CYS A 16 20.42 23.37 -0.05
C CYS A 16 21.04 21.97 -0.07
N LEU A 17 22.36 21.85 0.10
CA LEU A 17 23.02 20.54 0.18
C LEU A 17 22.53 19.73 1.39
N HIS A 18 22.36 20.38 2.54
CA HIS A 18 21.85 19.73 3.75
C HIS A 18 20.43 19.18 3.55
N MET A 19 19.57 19.87 2.82
CA MET A 19 18.20 19.43 2.56
C MET A 19 18.11 18.40 1.42
N VAL A 20 18.85 18.59 0.33
CA VAL A 20 18.73 17.77 -0.89
C VAL A 20 19.48 16.44 -0.81
N VAL A 21 20.67 16.44 -0.17
CA VAL A 21 21.50 15.21 -0.15
C VAL A 21 20.84 14.06 0.60
N PRO A 22 20.21 14.24 1.79
CA PRO A 22 19.51 13.17 2.47
C PRO A 22 18.33 12.63 1.62
N GLU A 23 17.58 13.52 0.99
CA GLU A 23 16.45 13.14 0.14
C GLU A 23 16.88 12.30 -1.06
N VAL A 24 17.91 12.73 -1.79
CA VAL A 24 18.46 11.96 -2.92
C VAL A 24 19.00 10.60 -2.45
N ARG A 25 19.64 10.53 -1.29
CA ARG A 25 20.11 9.26 -0.72
C ARG A 25 18.95 8.33 -0.38
N SER A 26 17.90 8.85 0.23
CA SER A 26 16.67 8.12 0.54
C SER A 26 16.06 7.52 -0.74
N GLN A 27 15.88 8.32 -1.79
CA GLN A 27 15.35 7.85 -3.08
C GLN A 27 16.21 6.75 -3.72
N VAL A 28 17.53 6.89 -3.70
CA VAL A 28 18.44 5.86 -4.21
C VAL A 28 18.34 4.57 -3.40
N GLN A 29 18.22 4.69 -2.08
CA GLN A 29 18.09 3.52 -1.20
C GLN A 29 16.74 2.83 -1.40
N SER A 30 15.65 3.58 -1.50
CA SER A 30 14.31 3.06 -1.80
C SER A 30 14.31 2.22 -3.09
N LYS A 31 14.86 2.76 -4.18
CA LYS A 31 14.99 2.04 -5.45
C LYS A 31 15.84 0.77 -5.36
N LYS A 32 16.92 0.77 -4.56
CA LYS A 32 17.72 -0.42 -4.32
C LYS A 32 16.94 -1.49 -3.56
N THR A 33 16.21 -1.10 -2.52
CA THR A 33 15.39 -2.01 -1.72
C THR A 33 14.28 -2.63 -2.57
N GLN A 34 13.56 -1.84 -3.36
CA GLN A 34 12.53 -2.34 -4.29
C GLN A 34 13.13 -3.29 -5.34
N LYS A 35 14.29 -2.95 -5.90
CA LYS A 35 14.98 -3.81 -6.84
C LYS A 35 15.37 -5.15 -6.20
N HIS A 36 15.92 -5.15 -5.00
CA HIS A 36 16.24 -6.35 -4.24
C HIS A 36 15.01 -7.23 -4.01
N ILE A 37 13.91 -6.66 -3.51
CA ILE A 37 12.64 -7.38 -3.33
C ILE A 37 12.18 -8.01 -4.65
N SER A 38 12.22 -7.26 -5.75
CA SER A 38 11.85 -7.76 -7.08
C SER A 38 12.76 -8.90 -7.55
N GLU A 39 14.04 -8.87 -7.22
CA GLU A 39 14.99 -9.94 -7.51
C GLU A 39 14.68 -11.21 -6.71
N VAL A 40 14.43 -11.09 -5.40
CA VAL A 40 14.01 -12.20 -4.53
C VAL A 40 12.75 -12.88 -5.08
N ILE A 41 11.77 -12.09 -5.51
CA ILE A 41 10.54 -12.62 -6.08
C ILE A 41 10.82 -13.37 -7.39
N LYS A 42 11.59 -12.80 -8.31
CA LYS A 42 11.89 -13.39 -9.63
C LYS A 42 12.70 -14.66 -9.57
N GLU A 43 13.64 -14.79 -8.63
CA GLU A 43 14.50 -15.96 -8.49
C GLU A 43 13.76 -17.25 -8.09
N ARG A 44 12.53 -17.13 -7.62
CA ARG A 44 11.78 -18.22 -6.97
C ARG A 44 10.42 -18.52 -7.60
N ILE A 45 10.17 -18.09 -8.84
CA ILE A 45 8.94 -18.43 -9.56
C ILE A 45 9.10 -19.85 -10.13
N ASP A 46 8.68 -20.86 -9.36
CA ASP A 46 8.66 -22.25 -9.82
C ASP A 46 7.31 -22.65 -10.43
N THR A 47 6.30 -21.80 -10.32
CA THR A 47 4.95 -22.04 -10.88
C THR A 47 4.60 -20.98 -11.91
N PRO A 48 4.29 -21.38 -13.17
CA PRO A 48 3.96 -20.43 -14.25
C PRO A 48 2.71 -19.57 -13.97
N ASP A 49 1.88 -19.97 -13.02
CA ASP A 49 0.56 -19.39 -12.80
C ASP A 49 0.49 -18.36 -11.67
N LEU A 50 1.54 -18.24 -10.83
CA LEU A 50 1.58 -17.28 -9.73
C LEU A 50 2.87 -16.46 -9.76
N PRO A 51 2.78 -15.12 -9.81
CA PRO A 51 3.96 -14.23 -9.88
C PRO A 51 4.74 -14.09 -8.56
N PHE A 52 4.32 -14.81 -7.50
CA PHE A 52 4.94 -14.80 -6.17
C PHE A 52 4.87 -16.20 -5.56
N SER A 53 5.96 -16.68 -4.96
CA SER A 53 6.05 -18.02 -4.37
C SER A 53 6.09 -17.98 -2.83
N HIS A 54 5.76 -19.11 -2.21
CA HIS A 54 5.89 -19.30 -0.77
C HIS A 54 7.35 -19.12 -0.30
N GLU A 55 8.32 -19.60 -1.06
CA GLU A 55 9.75 -19.45 -0.78
C GLU A 55 10.18 -17.97 -0.79
N ALA A 56 9.67 -17.17 -1.71
CA ALA A 56 9.91 -15.73 -1.74
C ALA A 56 9.33 -15.07 -0.49
N TRP A 57 8.13 -15.50 -0.03
CA TRP A 57 7.54 -15.00 1.21
C TRP A 57 8.43 -15.32 2.42
N ILE A 58 8.88 -16.57 2.56
CA ILE A 58 9.76 -16.99 3.67
C ILE A 58 11.01 -16.11 3.72
N ARG A 59 11.67 -15.92 2.58
CA ARG A 59 12.91 -15.14 2.50
C ARG A 59 12.70 -13.68 2.87
N LEU A 60 11.63 -13.06 2.37
CA LEU A 60 11.32 -11.66 2.72
C LEU A 60 10.94 -11.52 4.21
N HIS A 61 10.25 -12.51 4.78
CA HIS A 61 9.93 -12.52 6.21
C HIS A 61 11.16 -12.75 7.10
N GLU A 62 12.14 -13.54 6.66
CA GLU A 62 13.45 -13.67 7.34
C GLU A 62 14.24 -12.37 7.32
N GLU A 63 14.16 -11.59 6.23
CA GLU A 63 14.81 -10.28 6.11
C GLU A 63 14.11 -9.19 6.95
N ASN A 64 12.79 -9.25 7.03
CA ASN A 64 11.98 -8.34 7.84
C ASN A 64 10.83 -9.11 8.50
N PRO A 65 10.88 -9.38 9.81
CA PRO A 65 9.83 -10.08 10.55
C PRO A 65 8.47 -9.37 10.56
N ASP A 66 8.43 -8.05 10.28
CA ASP A 66 7.19 -7.29 10.15
C ASP A 66 6.49 -7.52 8.80
N PHE A 67 7.10 -8.26 7.87
CA PHE A 67 6.53 -8.56 6.55
C PHE A 67 5.32 -9.46 6.68
N GLN A 68 4.16 -8.97 6.23
CA GLN A 68 2.89 -9.69 6.23
C GLN A 68 2.60 -10.33 4.88
N GLY A 69 2.94 -9.65 3.79
CA GLY A 69 2.64 -10.14 2.46
C GLY A 69 3.08 -9.19 1.34
N TYR A 70 2.75 -9.58 0.12
CA TYR A 70 3.07 -8.80 -1.07
C TYR A 70 1.80 -8.43 -1.82
N LEU A 71 1.56 -7.12 -1.97
CA LEU A 71 0.42 -6.55 -2.67
C LEU A 71 0.79 -6.33 -4.14
N MET A 72 -0.03 -6.85 -5.04
CA MET A 72 0.19 -6.67 -6.47
C MET A 72 -1.13 -6.53 -7.23
N PHE A 73 -1.21 -5.54 -8.12
CA PHE A 73 -2.25 -5.51 -9.13
C PHE A 73 -1.90 -6.47 -10.27
N GLN A 74 -2.90 -7.16 -10.83
CA GLN A 74 -2.69 -8.06 -11.98
C GLN A 74 -2.02 -7.34 -13.16
N SER A 75 -2.35 -6.07 -13.37
CA SER A 75 -1.74 -5.17 -14.36
C SER A 75 -0.32 -4.73 -14.04
N GLU A 76 0.21 -5.10 -12.87
CA GLU A 76 1.46 -4.60 -12.29
C GLU A 76 1.48 -3.10 -11.97
N LEU A 77 0.31 -2.45 -11.87
CA LEU A 77 0.17 -1.04 -11.50
C LEU A 77 0.89 -0.72 -10.18
N ILE A 78 0.72 -1.61 -9.18
CA ILE A 78 1.38 -1.57 -7.89
C ILE A 78 1.97 -2.95 -7.61
N LYS A 79 3.18 -2.96 -7.06
CA LYS A 79 3.93 -4.13 -6.60
C LYS A 79 4.72 -3.74 -5.37
N GLU A 80 4.15 -3.93 -4.17
CA GLU A 80 4.75 -3.45 -2.92
C GLU A 80 4.71 -4.53 -1.83
N PRO A 81 5.78 -4.66 -1.04
CA PRO A 81 5.73 -5.42 0.19
C PRO A 81 4.81 -4.71 1.18
N VAL A 82 4.02 -5.48 1.91
CA VAL A 82 3.17 -4.99 3.00
C VAL A 82 3.78 -5.43 4.32
N VAL A 83 4.08 -4.49 5.19
CA VAL A 83 4.58 -4.73 6.54
C VAL A 83 3.52 -4.36 7.56
N GLN A 84 3.69 -4.78 8.82
CA GLN A 84 2.85 -4.34 9.93
C GLN A 84 3.71 -4.16 11.17
N SER A 85 3.62 -3.00 11.80
CA SER A 85 4.29 -2.68 13.05
C SER A 85 3.29 -2.57 14.20
N TYR A 86 3.77 -2.27 15.40
CA TYR A 86 2.96 -2.06 16.59
C TYR A 86 2.16 -0.73 16.58
N ASP A 87 2.46 0.15 15.64
CA ASP A 87 1.76 1.43 15.42
C ASP A 87 1.66 1.76 13.92
N ASN A 88 0.91 2.82 13.60
CA ASN A 88 0.71 3.29 12.23
C ASN A 88 1.71 4.39 11.82
N GLU A 89 2.82 4.58 12.54
CA GLU A 89 3.80 5.64 12.31
C GLU A 89 5.17 5.11 11.90
N ASP A 90 5.58 3.94 12.41
CA ASP A 90 6.91 3.37 12.24
C ASP A 90 7.35 3.29 10.76
N TYR A 91 6.48 2.79 9.88
CA TYR A 91 6.78 2.62 8.46
C TYR A 91 6.48 3.84 7.58
N LEU A 92 6.03 4.95 8.14
CA LEU A 92 5.87 6.20 7.38
C LEU A 92 7.20 6.69 6.78
N HIS A 93 8.32 6.46 7.49
CA HIS A 93 9.64 6.93 7.07
C HIS A 93 10.72 5.84 7.18
N LYS A 94 10.32 4.57 7.15
CA LYS A 94 11.20 3.41 7.27
C LYS A 94 11.09 2.53 6.04
N ALA A 95 12.21 2.27 5.40
CA ALA A 95 12.29 1.31 4.29
C ALA A 95 12.11 -0.13 4.80
N PHE A 96 11.79 -1.07 3.91
CA PHE A 96 11.63 -2.49 4.21
C PHE A 96 12.83 -3.09 4.97
N ASN A 97 14.05 -2.66 4.67
CA ASN A 97 15.28 -3.11 5.33
C ASN A 97 15.62 -2.34 6.63
N GLY A 98 14.68 -1.56 7.16
CA GLY A 98 14.85 -0.80 8.39
C GLY A 98 15.59 0.54 8.27
N SER A 99 16.14 0.89 7.10
CA SER A 99 16.80 2.19 6.90
C SER A 99 15.78 3.32 6.73
N TYR A 100 16.21 4.58 6.91
CA TYR A 100 15.36 5.73 6.64
C TYR A 100 14.98 5.81 5.14
N ASP A 101 13.71 6.01 4.87
CA ASP A 101 13.14 6.27 3.53
C ASP A 101 11.98 7.28 3.67
N GLY A 102 12.10 8.46 3.05
CA GLY A 102 11.06 9.48 3.08
C GLY A 102 9.73 9.03 2.45
N ALA A 103 9.78 8.04 1.56
CA ALA A 103 8.58 7.41 0.98
C ALA A 103 8.04 6.24 1.83
N GLY A 104 8.72 5.85 2.87
CA GLY A 104 8.33 4.76 3.76
C GLY A 104 8.21 3.40 3.08
N THR A 105 7.48 2.50 3.70
CA THR A 105 7.04 1.21 3.15
C THR A 105 5.52 1.13 3.28
N VAL A 106 4.86 0.46 2.36
CA VAL A 106 3.42 0.18 2.45
C VAL A 106 3.15 -0.70 3.66
N PHE A 107 2.19 -0.34 4.51
CA PHE A 107 1.94 -1.03 5.77
C PHE A 107 0.47 -1.22 6.08
N MET A 108 0.16 -2.30 6.77
CA MET A 108 -1.18 -2.64 7.24
C MET A 108 -1.47 -1.93 8.57
N GLU A 109 -2.72 -1.57 8.79
CA GLU A 109 -3.21 -0.99 10.04
C GLU A 109 -2.79 -1.85 11.23
N SER A 110 -2.25 -1.21 12.28
CA SER A 110 -1.53 -1.89 13.38
C SER A 110 -2.40 -2.84 14.22
N SER A 111 -3.68 -2.52 14.39
CA SER A 111 -4.63 -3.36 15.15
C SER A 111 -5.34 -4.41 14.29
N ALA A 112 -5.19 -4.35 12.96
CA ALA A 112 -5.80 -5.33 12.07
C ALA A 112 -5.11 -6.70 12.14
N SER A 113 -5.88 -7.74 11.97
CA SER A 113 -5.39 -9.09 11.67
C SER A 113 -5.69 -9.47 10.22
N LEU A 114 -4.99 -10.47 9.70
CA LEU A 114 -5.32 -11.00 8.38
C LEU A 114 -6.74 -11.58 8.30
N GLU A 115 -7.38 -11.86 9.44
CA GLU A 115 -8.76 -12.32 9.52
C GLU A 115 -9.76 -11.19 9.81
N SER A 116 -9.32 -9.95 9.94
CA SER A 116 -10.22 -8.81 10.08
C SER A 116 -11.11 -8.65 8.84
N ARG A 117 -12.34 -8.22 9.05
CA ARG A 117 -13.32 -8.03 7.97
C ARG A 117 -12.98 -6.82 7.10
N ASN A 118 -12.38 -5.80 7.70
CA ASN A 118 -11.86 -4.61 7.06
C ASN A 118 -10.35 -4.55 7.30
N ILE A 119 -9.56 -4.71 6.26
CA ILE A 119 -8.10 -4.57 6.32
C ILE A 119 -7.73 -3.30 5.60
N THR A 120 -7.13 -2.34 6.31
CA THR A 120 -6.63 -1.12 5.70
C THR A 120 -5.11 -1.19 5.52
N VAL A 121 -4.65 -0.83 4.35
CA VAL A 121 -3.24 -0.76 3.97
C VAL A 121 -2.92 0.66 3.54
N PHE A 122 -1.90 1.23 4.14
CA PHE A 122 -1.46 2.61 3.94
C PHE A 122 -0.23 2.67 3.04
N GLY A 123 -0.17 3.67 2.19
CA GLY A 123 1.00 3.95 1.37
C GLY A 123 1.07 5.42 0.99
N HIS A 124 2.28 5.97 0.95
CA HIS A 124 2.47 7.37 0.58
C HIS A 124 2.09 7.68 -0.88
N TYR A 125 1.58 8.88 -1.10
CA TYR A 125 1.63 9.55 -2.39
C TYR A 125 3.00 10.21 -2.55
N VAL A 126 3.80 9.74 -3.50
CA VAL A 126 5.19 10.18 -3.71
C VAL A 126 5.24 11.15 -4.88
N TYR A 127 5.33 12.46 -4.62
CA TYR A 127 5.20 13.53 -5.63
C TYR A 127 6.25 13.51 -6.75
N TYR A 128 7.41 12.91 -6.51
CA TYR A 128 8.53 12.86 -7.44
C TYR A 128 8.67 11.52 -8.16
N ASP A 129 7.82 10.53 -7.85
CA ASP A 129 7.87 9.20 -8.46
C ASP A 129 6.47 8.61 -8.63
N ASN A 130 5.94 8.73 -9.85
CA ASN A 130 4.58 8.28 -10.20
C ASN A 130 4.43 6.74 -10.22
N SER A 131 5.48 6.00 -9.96
CA SER A 131 5.48 4.52 -9.96
C SER A 131 5.72 3.92 -8.58
N SER A 132 5.86 4.75 -7.54
CA SER A 132 6.26 4.32 -6.20
C SER A 132 5.09 4.34 -5.22
N ARG A 133 5.08 3.37 -4.32
CA ARG A 133 4.08 3.20 -3.26
C ARG A 133 2.66 3.20 -3.83
N PHE A 134 1.78 4.03 -3.28
CA PHE A 134 0.39 4.15 -3.71
C PHE A 134 0.10 5.35 -4.63
N THR A 135 1.15 6.03 -5.11
CA THR A 135 0.99 7.09 -6.11
C THR A 135 0.21 6.65 -7.36
N PRO A 136 0.42 5.41 -7.90
CA PRO A 136 -0.32 4.97 -9.07
C PRO A 136 -1.82 4.78 -8.87
N LEU A 137 -2.34 4.76 -7.63
CA LEU A 137 -3.79 4.62 -7.35
C LEU A 137 -4.60 5.75 -8.00
N GLU A 138 -4.03 6.96 -8.16
CA GLU A 138 -4.72 8.08 -8.82
C GLU A 138 -5.25 7.74 -10.22
N LYS A 139 -4.70 6.71 -10.89
CA LYS A 139 -5.20 6.24 -12.19
C LYS A 139 -6.57 5.59 -12.11
N LEU A 140 -6.93 5.06 -10.95
CA LEU A 140 -8.22 4.40 -10.72
C LEU A 140 -9.39 5.38 -10.57
N LEU A 141 -9.11 6.67 -10.45
CA LEU A 141 -10.13 7.73 -10.34
C LEU A 141 -10.87 7.98 -11.67
N ASP A 142 -10.34 7.53 -12.80
CA ASP A 142 -11.06 7.52 -14.06
C ASP A 142 -11.47 6.11 -14.47
N GLN A 143 -12.57 6.00 -15.23
CA GLN A 143 -13.19 4.72 -15.57
C GLN A 143 -12.25 3.81 -16.38
N GLN A 144 -11.47 4.33 -17.32
CA GLN A 144 -10.55 3.53 -18.12
C GLN A 144 -9.37 3.01 -17.27
N GLY A 145 -8.83 3.87 -16.41
CA GLY A 145 -7.77 3.47 -15.50
C GLY A 145 -8.25 2.38 -14.53
N TYR A 146 -9.50 2.45 -14.06
CA TYR A 146 -10.12 1.39 -13.28
C TYR A 146 -10.27 0.10 -14.11
N GLU A 147 -10.83 0.16 -15.33
CA GLU A 147 -11.05 -1.02 -16.18
C GLU A 147 -9.76 -1.78 -16.49
N ASP A 148 -8.65 -1.08 -16.63
CA ASP A 148 -7.32 -1.66 -16.88
C ASP A 148 -6.71 -2.29 -15.62
N ASN A 149 -7.23 -1.98 -14.41
CA ASN A 149 -6.57 -2.28 -13.12
C ASN A 149 -7.54 -2.82 -12.05
N GLN A 150 -8.39 -3.78 -12.39
CA GLN A 150 -9.48 -4.23 -11.50
C GLN A 150 -9.04 -5.25 -10.44
N VAL A 151 -8.04 -6.08 -10.73
CA VAL A 151 -7.70 -7.26 -9.93
C VAL A 151 -6.49 -6.99 -9.06
N VAL A 152 -6.62 -7.26 -7.77
CA VAL A 152 -5.57 -7.10 -6.75
C VAL A 152 -5.32 -8.45 -6.09
N TYR A 153 -4.06 -8.81 -5.97
CA TYR A 153 -3.58 -9.97 -5.22
C TYR A 153 -2.90 -9.53 -3.93
N LEU A 154 -3.17 -10.25 -2.85
CA LEU A 154 -2.40 -10.19 -1.62
C LEU A 154 -1.81 -11.57 -1.36
N PHE A 155 -0.51 -11.69 -1.59
CA PHE A 155 0.26 -12.92 -1.36
C PHE A 155 0.71 -12.97 0.09
N LEU A 156 0.21 -13.93 0.84
CA LEU A 156 0.51 -14.16 2.25
C LEU A 156 1.42 -15.39 2.42
N GLY A 157 1.79 -15.71 3.65
CA GLY A 157 2.67 -16.85 3.92
C GLY A 157 2.11 -18.20 3.50
N ASN A 158 0.80 -18.39 3.60
CA ASN A 158 0.12 -19.66 3.37
C ASN A 158 -0.94 -19.66 2.28
N GLU A 159 -1.32 -18.48 1.77
CA GLU A 159 -2.41 -18.34 0.81
C GLU A 159 -2.25 -17.10 -0.07
N VAL A 160 -2.95 -17.12 -1.20
CA VAL A 160 -3.16 -15.96 -2.06
C VAL A 160 -4.61 -15.52 -1.94
N ARG A 161 -4.84 -14.27 -1.62
CA ARG A 161 -6.16 -13.66 -1.65
C ARG A 161 -6.31 -12.82 -2.91
N THR A 162 -7.43 -12.98 -3.58
CA THR A 162 -7.78 -12.19 -4.76
C THR A 162 -8.91 -11.25 -4.42
N TYR A 163 -8.75 -10.00 -4.81
CA TYR A 163 -9.71 -8.93 -4.61
C TYR A 163 -10.07 -8.28 -5.93
N LEU A 164 -11.28 -7.71 -5.99
CA LEU A 164 -11.71 -6.84 -7.09
C LEU A 164 -11.98 -5.43 -6.57
N VAL A 165 -11.42 -4.44 -7.26
CA VAL A 165 -11.72 -3.02 -6.99
C VAL A 165 -13.22 -2.79 -7.20
N SER A 166 -13.91 -2.29 -6.18
CA SER A 166 -15.35 -2.06 -6.16
C SER A 166 -15.73 -0.61 -5.92
N ALA A 167 -14.84 0.20 -5.38
CA ALA A 167 -15.05 1.65 -5.26
C ALA A 167 -13.73 2.41 -5.20
N VAL A 168 -13.75 3.64 -5.69
CA VAL A 168 -12.64 4.61 -5.58
C VAL A 168 -13.24 5.96 -5.26
N PHE A 169 -12.71 6.67 -4.27
CA PHE A 169 -13.21 7.99 -3.88
C PHE A 169 -12.22 8.73 -2.97
N PHE A 170 -12.51 10.01 -2.73
CA PHE A 170 -11.82 10.79 -1.70
C PHE A 170 -12.66 10.88 -0.44
N ILE A 171 -11.98 10.77 0.72
CA ILE A 171 -12.54 10.98 2.05
C ILE A 171 -11.85 12.19 2.69
N THR A 172 -12.62 13.07 3.34
CA THR A 172 -12.12 14.18 4.14
C THR A 172 -11.71 13.73 5.54
N GLU A 173 -11.00 14.58 6.29
CA GLU A 173 -10.63 14.27 7.68
C GLU A 173 -11.86 14.07 8.57
N ASP A 174 -12.90 14.94 8.45
CA ASP A 174 -14.14 14.83 9.23
C ASP A 174 -14.90 13.52 8.92
N GLU A 175 -14.96 13.12 7.64
CA GLU A 175 -15.58 11.85 7.23
C GLU A 175 -14.75 10.65 7.73
N ALA A 176 -13.41 10.75 7.69
CA ALA A 176 -12.51 9.71 8.15
C ALA A 176 -12.63 9.49 9.67
N GLU A 177 -12.77 10.56 10.45
CA GLU A 177 -13.02 10.50 11.89
C GLU A 177 -14.40 9.89 12.20
N TYR A 178 -15.43 10.29 11.45
CA TYR A 178 -16.81 9.81 11.68
C TYR A 178 -16.96 8.31 11.40
N TYR A 179 -16.43 7.82 10.26
CA TYR A 179 -16.59 6.43 9.85
C TYR A 179 -15.53 5.48 10.41
N ASP A 180 -14.43 6.02 10.95
CA ASP A 180 -13.28 5.24 11.38
C ASP A 180 -12.92 4.13 10.36
N TYR A 181 -12.75 4.53 9.10
CA TYR A 181 -12.63 3.62 7.95
C TYR A 181 -11.52 2.57 8.08
N SER A 182 -10.56 2.80 8.95
CA SER A 182 -9.43 1.89 9.21
C SER A 182 -9.72 0.89 10.34
N CYS A 183 -10.82 1.05 11.09
CA CYS A 183 -11.19 0.13 12.16
C CYS A 183 -11.39 -1.30 11.61
N PRO A 184 -10.61 -2.29 12.09
CA PRO A 184 -10.72 -3.67 11.59
C PRO A 184 -11.93 -4.42 12.15
N ASP A 185 -12.41 -4.02 13.32
CA ASP A 185 -13.43 -4.71 14.14
C ASP A 185 -14.70 -3.86 14.30
N MET A 186 -15.15 -3.21 13.21
CA MET A 186 -16.43 -2.51 13.17
C MET A 186 -17.56 -3.42 13.62
N THR A 187 -18.52 -2.88 14.40
CA THR A 187 -19.78 -3.56 14.66
C THR A 187 -20.58 -3.75 13.37
N GLU A 188 -21.57 -4.63 13.37
CA GLU A 188 -22.41 -4.87 12.17
C GLU A 188 -23.10 -3.59 11.68
N GLU A 189 -23.53 -2.69 12.59
CA GLU A 189 -24.17 -1.42 12.21
C GLU A 189 -23.16 -0.43 11.62
N GLU A 190 -21.99 -0.27 12.25
CA GLU A 190 -20.91 0.59 11.73
C GLU A 190 -20.45 0.09 10.36
N TYR A 191 -20.26 -1.23 10.20
CA TYR A 191 -19.86 -1.80 8.93
C TYR A 191 -20.89 -1.59 7.82
N LYS A 192 -22.18 -1.70 8.16
CA LYS A 192 -23.28 -1.43 7.23
C LYS A 192 -23.33 0.04 6.81
N GLU A 193 -23.14 0.97 7.74
CA GLU A 193 -23.04 2.40 7.43
C GLU A 193 -21.81 2.69 6.56
N TRP A 194 -20.68 2.07 6.86
CA TRP A 194 -19.47 2.19 6.08
C TRP A 194 -19.66 1.69 4.63
N ILE A 195 -20.26 0.53 4.42
CA ILE A 195 -20.55 0.01 3.07
C ILE A 195 -21.53 0.93 2.31
N ALA A 196 -22.54 1.47 2.98
CA ALA A 196 -23.45 2.41 2.34
C ALA A 196 -22.73 3.71 1.93
N PHE A 197 -21.83 4.21 2.76
CA PHE A 197 -21.00 5.37 2.46
C PHE A 197 -20.04 5.12 1.29
N ILE A 198 -19.35 3.98 1.25
CA ILE A 198 -18.50 3.56 0.13
C ILE A 198 -19.27 3.67 -1.20
N ASN A 199 -20.44 3.03 -1.27
CA ASN A 199 -21.24 2.98 -2.50
C ASN A 199 -21.77 4.36 -2.89
N MET A 200 -22.10 5.22 -1.92
CA MET A 200 -22.53 6.60 -2.16
C MET A 200 -21.41 7.50 -2.70
N LYS A 201 -20.18 7.32 -2.20
CA LYS A 201 -19.01 8.18 -2.55
C LYS A 201 -18.28 7.72 -3.82
N ASN A 202 -18.51 6.48 -4.23
CA ASN A 202 -17.80 5.87 -5.35
C ASN A 202 -17.91 6.69 -6.65
N VAL A 203 -16.78 6.88 -7.34
CA VAL A 203 -16.69 7.68 -8.58
C VAL A 203 -16.53 6.82 -9.84
N ILE A 204 -16.42 5.49 -9.70
CA ILE A 204 -16.30 4.55 -10.82
C ILE A 204 -17.59 3.72 -10.99
N ASP A 205 -17.77 3.11 -12.15
CA ASP A 205 -18.80 2.10 -12.39
C ASP A 205 -18.15 0.69 -12.27
N PRO A 206 -18.28 0.02 -11.10
CA PRO A 206 -17.55 -1.21 -10.85
C PRO A 206 -18.16 -2.39 -11.59
N ILE A 207 -17.40 -2.98 -12.53
CA ILE A 207 -17.81 -4.16 -13.31
C ILE A 207 -18.17 -5.35 -12.41
N ALA A 208 -17.45 -5.48 -11.27
CA ALA A 208 -17.71 -6.52 -10.28
C ALA A 208 -18.92 -6.23 -9.36
N GLY A 209 -19.58 -5.10 -9.56
CA GLY A 209 -20.67 -4.61 -8.70
C GLY A 209 -20.17 -3.90 -7.43
N GLU A 210 -21.10 -3.24 -6.77
CA GLU A 210 -20.88 -2.48 -5.55
C GLU A 210 -20.47 -3.39 -4.36
N ALA A 211 -19.86 -2.79 -3.33
CA ALA A 211 -19.56 -3.48 -2.07
C ALA A 211 -20.85 -3.86 -1.34
N ASP A 212 -20.87 -5.04 -0.73
CA ASP A 212 -21.99 -5.59 0.05
C ASP A 212 -21.57 -5.84 1.51
N VAL A 213 -22.53 -5.78 2.41
CA VAL A 213 -22.29 -6.01 3.85
C VAL A 213 -21.76 -7.41 4.20
N ARG A 214 -21.78 -8.35 3.27
CA ARG A 214 -21.22 -9.70 3.44
C ARG A 214 -19.78 -9.79 2.99
N ASP A 215 -19.29 -8.80 2.27
CA ASP A 215 -17.94 -8.79 1.74
C ASP A 215 -16.90 -8.62 2.85
N ARG A 216 -15.69 -9.11 2.59
CA ARG A 216 -14.46 -8.72 3.29
C ARG A 216 -13.76 -7.68 2.44
N ILE A 217 -13.31 -6.61 3.07
CA ILE A 217 -12.77 -5.45 2.39
C ILE A 217 -11.26 -5.33 2.63
N LEU A 218 -10.53 -5.06 1.56
CA LEU A 218 -9.18 -4.53 1.59
C LEU A 218 -9.26 -3.08 1.12
N THR A 219 -8.93 -2.14 2.00
CA THR A 219 -8.89 -0.71 1.73
C THR A 219 -7.43 -0.29 1.48
N LEU A 220 -7.15 0.26 0.30
CA LEU A 220 -5.85 0.86 0.00
C LEU A 220 -5.98 2.38 0.14
N GLN A 221 -5.15 2.98 0.99
CA GLN A 221 -5.23 4.40 1.31
C GLN A 221 -3.95 5.14 0.97
N THR A 222 -4.10 6.28 0.30
CA THR A 222 -3.02 7.26 0.10
C THR A 222 -3.51 8.68 0.32
N CYS A 223 -2.59 9.66 0.33
CA CYS A 223 -2.97 11.08 0.36
C CYS A 223 -3.43 11.51 -1.03
N LYS A 224 -4.37 12.47 -1.07
CA LYS A 224 -4.72 13.14 -2.32
C LYS A 224 -3.57 14.04 -2.77
N LYS A 225 -3.26 14.01 -4.04
CA LYS A 225 -2.26 14.89 -4.68
C LYS A 225 -2.57 16.36 -4.39
N TRP A 226 -1.59 17.09 -3.86
CA TRP A 226 -1.66 18.52 -3.54
C TRP A 226 -2.69 18.92 -2.46
N ASP A 227 -3.35 17.94 -1.82
CA ASP A 227 -4.32 18.18 -0.76
C ASP A 227 -4.23 17.08 0.30
N SER A 228 -3.33 17.26 1.26
CA SER A 228 -3.12 16.27 2.33
C SER A 228 -4.26 16.20 3.35
N SER A 229 -5.26 17.10 3.27
CA SER A 229 -6.47 17.02 4.10
C SER A 229 -7.47 15.98 3.61
N GLN A 230 -7.25 15.43 2.43
CA GLN A 230 -8.07 14.35 1.87
C GLN A 230 -7.23 13.09 1.66
N ARG A 231 -7.88 11.95 1.78
CA ARG A 231 -7.32 10.64 1.48
C ARG A 231 -8.03 10.04 0.27
N GLU A 232 -7.29 9.44 -0.61
CA GLU A 232 -7.81 8.57 -1.66
C GLU A 232 -7.96 7.17 -1.09
N LEU A 233 -9.16 6.61 -1.21
CA LEU A 233 -9.46 5.24 -0.84
C LEU A 233 -9.81 4.43 -2.08
N VAL A 234 -9.18 3.27 -2.20
CA VAL A 234 -9.51 2.22 -3.17
C VAL A 234 -10.03 1.03 -2.38
N ILE A 235 -11.28 0.71 -2.57
CA ILE A 235 -11.98 -0.38 -1.88
C ILE A 235 -11.97 -1.61 -2.76
N CYS A 236 -11.45 -2.70 -2.22
CA CYS A 236 -11.31 -3.97 -2.90
C CYS A 236 -12.08 -5.06 -2.15
N ARG A 237 -13.01 -5.77 -2.83
CA ARG A 237 -13.77 -6.88 -2.25
C ARG A 237 -13.00 -8.19 -2.44
N GLU A 238 -12.90 -8.98 -1.39
CA GLU A 238 -12.33 -10.32 -1.48
C GLU A 238 -13.25 -11.25 -2.28
N ILE A 239 -12.69 -11.95 -3.26
CA ILE A 239 -13.43 -12.90 -4.11
C ILE A 239 -12.92 -14.33 -3.99
N SER A 240 -11.68 -14.54 -3.57
CA SER A 240 -11.14 -15.88 -3.34
C SER A 240 -9.97 -15.89 -2.38
N ARG A 241 -9.77 -17.06 -1.74
CA ARG A 241 -8.57 -17.44 -1.00
C ARG A 241 -8.12 -18.80 -1.50
N ILE A 242 -6.88 -18.90 -1.92
CA ILE A 242 -6.31 -20.13 -2.45
C ILE A 242 -5.02 -20.43 -1.66
N PRO A 243 -4.94 -21.55 -0.95
CA PRO A 243 -3.70 -21.99 -0.31
C PRO A 243 -2.59 -22.17 -1.35
N TYR A 244 -1.36 -21.88 -0.98
CA TYR A 244 -0.21 -22.22 -1.82
C TYR A 244 -0.13 -23.73 -2.04
N PRO A 245 0.16 -24.22 -3.26
CA PRO A 245 0.47 -25.62 -3.51
C PRO A 245 1.69 -26.02 -2.67
N GLY A 246 1.53 -26.94 -1.73
CA GLY A 246 2.61 -27.39 -0.84
C GLY A 246 2.80 -26.63 0.47
N GLY A 247 2.03 -25.56 0.74
CA GLY A 247 2.11 -24.79 1.98
C GLY A 247 1.43 -25.41 3.21
N GLY A 248 0.94 -26.62 3.14
CA GLY A 248 0.09 -27.27 4.14
C GLY A 248 0.76 -28.28 5.07
N GLU A 249 2.07 -28.46 5.09
CA GLU A 249 2.78 -29.38 5.99
C GLU A 249 3.86 -28.66 6.80
N GLY A 250 3.46 -27.77 7.66
CA GLY A 250 4.28 -27.13 8.69
C GLY A 250 3.71 -27.42 10.08
N ASN A 251 4.02 -28.57 10.60
CA ASN A 251 4.02 -29.05 11.99
C ASN A 251 3.22 -28.26 13.04
N GLY A 252 2.23 -29.00 13.61
CA GLY A 252 1.65 -28.74 14.91
C GLY A 252 2.67 -28.86 16.06
#